data_c08679d1e85dac79aa80c1ee40373400
#
_entry.id   c08679d1e85dac79aa80c1ee40373400
#
_cell.length_a   1.000
_cell.length_b   1.000
_cell.length_c   1.000
_cell.angle_alpha   90.00
_cell.angle_beta   90.00
_cell.angle_gamma   90.00
#
_symmetry.space_group_name_H-M   'P 1'
#
loop_
_entity.id
_entity.type
_entity.pdbx_description
1 polymer ?
#
loop_
_entity_poly.entity_id
_entity_poly.type
_entity_poly.pdbx_seq_one_letter_code
_entity_poly.pdbx_strand_id
1 'polypeptide(L)'
;IDFPADYGLEYVVLDEGWSDPKAGDVMSVVEQIDLPELVRYADAKGVGLMLWVVGNVLDAKLEEACSYYAGLGIRGFKVDFIDRDDQKAVELVYRLARVAAAHRLVLDIHGVYKPTGQNRTYPNIVNFESVFGLEELKWSNPDMPLYDVTFPFIRMVQGPVDYTPGAYRNATREGFRIDYRNPMSQGTRAHQVAAYVVFDAPLVMLCDSPTRYMADEACTRFIASLPVVFDTTRVLAGEIGEYIVTARKRQDCWYVGGLT
;
A
#
# COMPACT_ATOMS: atom_id res chain seq x y z
N ILE A 1 0.64 -5.23 -15.78
CA ILE A 1 -0.55 -6.11 -15.68
C ILE A 1 -0.13 -7.58 -15.81
N ASP A 2 0.74 -7.95 -16.76
CA ASP A 2 1.18 -9.34 -16.92
C ASP A 2 1.87 -9.89 -15.67
N PHE A 3 2.80 -9.13 -15.11
CA PHE A 3 3.50 -9.53 -13.88
C PHE A 3 2.55 -9.89 -12.72
N PRO A 4 1.60 -9.04 -12.29
CA PRO A 4 0.66 -9.45 -11.24
C PRO A 4 -0.18 -10.66 -11.64
N ALA A 5 -0.62 -10.78 -12.90
CA ALA A 5 -1.37 -11.96 -13.37
C ALA A 5 -0.55 -13.25 -13.26
N ASP A 6 0.73 -13.23 -13.65
CA ASP A 6 1.62 -14.39 -13.64
C ASP A 6 1.98 -14.85 -12.20
N TYR A 7 1.93 -13.93 -11.24
CA TYR A 7 2.22 -14.20 -9.82
C TYR A 7 0.98 -14.32 -8.94
N GLY A 8 -0.23 -14.13 -9.48
CA GLY A 8 -1.48 -14.21 -8.72
C GLY A 8 -1.71 -13.04 -7.79
N LEU A 9 -1.15 -11.86 -8.11
CA LEU A 9 -1.40 -10.62 -7.38
C LEU A 9 -2.71 -10.00 -7.88
N GLU A 10 -3.51 -9.49 -6.96
CA GLU A 10 -4.91 -9.13 -7.24
C GLU A 10 -5.05 -7.75 -7.91
N TYR A 11 -4.12 -6.81 -7.64
CA TYR A 11 -4.29 -5.42 -8.04
C TYR A 11 -3.02 -4.80 -8.62
N VAL A 12 -3.23 -3.78 -9.45
CA VAL A 12 -2.24 -2.77 -9.82
C VAL A 12 -2.78 -1.40 -9.41
N VAL A 13 -1.98 -0.63 -8.72
CA VAL A 13 -2.25 0.79 -8.49
C VAL A 13 -1.56 1.60 -9.58
N LEU A 14 -2.32 2.35 -10.36
CA LEU A 14 -1.79 3.41 -11.21
C LEU A 14 -1.54 4.61 -10.29
N ASP A 15 -0.29 4.78 -9.91
CA ASP A 15 0.15 5.84 -9.01
C ASP A 15 0.21 7.19 -9.73
N GLU A 16 0.76 8.24 -9.12
CA GLU A 16 0.85 9.59 -9.70
C GLU A 16 1.27 9.57 -11.18
N GLY A 17 0.60 10.35 -12.03
CA GLY A 17 0.93 10.52 -13.45
C GLY A 17 -0.07 9.91 -14.43
N TRP A 18 -1.10 9.20 -13.99
CA TRP A 18 -2.18 8.74 -14.86
C TRP A 18 -3.20 9.84 -15.18
N SER A 19 -3.38 10.80 -14.28
CA SER A 19 -4.21 11.99 -14.46
C SER A 19 -3.35 13.23 -14.69
N ASP A 20 -3.90 14.26 -15.32
CA ASP A 20 -3.17 15.52 -15.56
C ASP A 20 -3.10 16.34 -14.25
N PRO A 21 -1.91 16.46 -13.62
CA PRO A 21 -1.78 17.19 -12.36
C PRO A 21 -2.02 18.70 -12.53
N LYS A 22 -1.94 19.24 -13.76
CA LYS A 22 -2.20 20.65 -14.03
C LYS A 22 -3.70 20.95 -14.15
N ALA A 23 -4.48 19.96 -14.54
CA ALA A 23 -5.91 20.12 -14.65
C ALA A 23 -6.58 20.24 -13.27
N GLY A 24 -5.96 19.68 -12.20
CA GLY A 24 -6.57 19.61 -10.87
C GLY A 24 -7.94 18.92 -10.88
N ASP A 25 -8.13 17.99 -11.80
CA ASP A 25 -9.39 17.31 -12.06
C ASP A 25 -9.18 15.80 -12.15
N VAL A 26 -9.78 15.08 -11.21
CA VAL A 26 -9.72 13.63 -11.17
C VAL A 26 -10.26 12.94 -12.43
N MET A 27 -11.08 13.64 -13.23
CA MET A 27 -11.65 13.11 -14.48
C MET A 27 -10.72 13.27 -15.69
N SER A 28 -9.59 13.99 -15.54
CA SER A 28 -8.67 14.29 -16.63
C SER A 28 -7.57 13.23 -16.72
N VAL A 29 -7.76 12.23 -17.56
CA VAL A 29 -6.74 11.21 -17.87
C VAL A 29 -5.73 11.78 -18.86
N VAL A 30 -4.42 11.50 -18.67
CA VAL A 30 -3.37 11.93 -19.60
C VAL A 30 -3.50 11.21 -20.95
N GLU A 31 -3.16 11.89 -22.04
CA GLU A 31 -3.30 11.38 -23.40
C GLU A 31 -2.53 10.06 -23.66
N GLN A 32 -1.44 9.84 -22.94
CA GLN A 32 -0.59 8.67 -23.07
C GLN A 32 -1.20 7.39 -22.46
N ILE A 33 -2.31 7.50 -21.72
CA ILE A 33 -2.96 6.37 -21.04
C ILE A 33 -4.37 6.17 -21.59
N ASP A 34 -4.58 5.06 -22.26
CA ASP A 34 -5.91 4.55 -22.58
C ASP A 34 -6.44 3.74 -21.39
N LEU A 35 -7.06 4.45 -20.43
CA LEU A 35 -7.57 3.83 -19.20
C LEU A 35 -8.64 2.77 -19.46
N PRO A 36 -9.63 2.97 -20.36
CA PRO A 36 -10.59 1.94 -20.73
C PRO A 36 -9.93 0.64 -21.25
N GLU A 37 -8.92 0.77 -22.11
CA GLU A 37 -8.20 -0.40 -22.63
C GLU A 37 -7.38 -1.10 -21.54
N LEU A 38 -6.73 -0.34 -20.65
CA LEU A 38 -6.00 -0.93 -19.52
C LEU A 38 -6.93 -1.70 -18.57
N VAL A 39 -8.10 -1.16 -18.28
CA VAL A 39 -9.10 -1.85 -17.46
C VAL A 39 -9.57 -3.13 -18.12
N ARG A 40 -9.92 -3.08 -19.40
CA ARG A 40 -10.34 -4.25 -20.19
C ARG A 40 -9.24 -5.33 -20.18
N TYR A 41 -8.01 -4.93 -20.40
CA TYR A 41 -6.87 -5.84 -20.43
C TYR A 41 -6.59 -6.48 -19.05
N ALA A 42 -6.66 -5.69 -18.00
CA ALA A 42 -6.46 -6.16 -16.63
C ALA A 42 -7.58 -7.13 -16.20
N ASP A 43 -8.83 -6.79 -16.49
CA ASP A 43 -9.99 -7.63 -16.17
C ASP A 43 -9.93 -8.98 -16.89
N ALA A 44 -9.51 -8.99 -18.17
CA ALA A 44 -9.29 -10.22 -18.93
C ALA A 44 -8.20 -11.14 -18.34
N LYS A 45 -7.30 -10.60 -17.52
CA LYS A 45 -6.26 -11.33 -16.81
C LYS A 45 -6.57 -11.57 -15.32
N GLY A 46 -7.75 -11.15 -14.86
CA GLY A 46 -8.17 -11.30 -13.46
C GLY A 46 -7.47 -10.32 -12.50
N VAL A 47 -6.91 -9.22 -13.00
CA VAL A 47 -6.21 -8.20 -12.22
C VAL A 47 -7.09 -6.95 -12.10
N GLY A 48 -7.32 -6.46 -10.88
CA GLY A 48 -8.02 -5.22 -10.64
C GLY A 48 -7.12 -3.99 -10.80
N LEU A 49 -7.66 -2.87 -11.27
CA LEU A 49 -6.95 -1.59 -11.27
C LEU A 49 -7.48 -0.68 -10.17
N MET A 50 -6.58 0.00 -9.49
CA MET A 50 -6.85 1.10 -8.56
C MET A 50 -6.15 2.36 -9.05
N LEU A 51 -6.67 3.52 -8.68
CA LEU A 51 -6.14 4.81 -9.11
C LEU A 51 -5.65 5.61 -7.90
N TRP A 52 -4.45 6.15 -7.98
CA TRP A 52 -3.96 7.16 -7.05
C TRP A 52 -4.65 8.50 -7.32
N VAL A 53 -5.08 9.20 -6.26
CA VAL A 53 -5.76 10.49 -6.38
C VAL A 53 -5.41 11.39 -5.19
N VAL A 54 -5.38 12.69 -5.42
CA VAL A 54 -5.26 13.68 -4.34
C VAL A 54 -6.61 13.85 -3.65
N GLY A 55 -6.64 13.80 -2.33
CA GLY A 55 -7.88 13.76 -1.55
C GLY A 55 -8.86 14.91 -1.80
N ASN A 56 -8.38 16.15 -1.89
CA ASN A 56 -9.21 17.30 -2.16
C ASN A 56 -9.69 17.39 -3.63
N VAL A 57 -8.90 16.83 -4.56
CA VAL A 57 -9.28 16.76 -5.99
C VAL A 57 -10.37 15.72 -6.19
N LEU A 58 -10.26 14.56 -5.51
CA LEU A 58 -11.33 13.56 -5.52
C LEU A 58 -12.60 14.11 -4.87
N ASP A 59 -12.50 14.78 -3.73
CA ASP A 59 -13.65 15.30 -2.98
C ASP A 59 -14.47 16.31 -3.79
N ALA A 60 -13.81 17.10 -4.65
CA ALA A 60 -14.48 18.09 -5.49
C ALA A 60 -15.50 17.47 -6.48
N LYS A 61 -15.28 16.21 -6.90
CA LYS A 61 -16.16 15.46 -7.83
C LYS A 61 -16.44 14.04 -7.33
N LEU A 62 -16.52 13.84 -6.02
CA LEU A 62 -16.49 12.53 -5.40
C LEU A 62 -17.54 11.55 -5.96
N GLU A 63 -18.79 11.95 -6.02
CA GLU A 63 -19.89 11.09 -6.50
C GLU A 63 -19.73 10.78 -7.99
N GLU A 64 -19.41 11.79 -8.80
CA GLU A 64 -19.19 11.65 -10.25
C GLU A 64 -18.02 10.70 -10.53
N ALA A 65 -16.88 10.90 -9.85
CA ALA A 65 -15.69 10.09 -10.01
C ALA A 65 -15.92 8.64 -9.56
N CYS A 66 -16.52 8.42 -8.39
CA CYS A 66 -16.85 7.10 -7.91
C CYS A 66 -17.79 6.35 -8.86
N SER A 67 -18.84 7.01 -9.33
CA SER A 67 -19.79 6.43 -10.27
C SER A 67 -19.13 6.07 -11.61
N TYR A 68 -18.37 7.00 -12.17
CA TYR A 68 -17.71 6.82 -13.47
C TYR A 68 -16.66 5.72 -13.43
N TYR A 69 -15.72 5.79 -12.48
CA TYR A 69 -14.60 4.83 -12.40
C TYR A 69 -15.06 3.43 -11.98
N ALA A 70 -16.04 3.32 -11.08
CA ALA A 70 -16.65 2.03 -10.79
C ALA A 70 -17.35 1.44 -12.01
N GLY A 71 -18.09 2.28 -12.78
CA GLY A 71 -18.73 1.88 -14.03
C GLY A 71 -17.73 1.44 -15.11
N LEU A 72 -16.54 2.03 -15.14
CA LEU A 72 -15.45 1.63 -16.02
C LEU A 72 -14.82 0.29 -15.62
N GLY A 73 -14.87 -0.09 -14.33
CA GLY A 73 -14.29 -1.31 -13.80
C GLY A 73 -13.10 -1.10 -12.85
N ILE A 74 -12.81 0.15 -12.47
CA ILE A 74 -11.82 0.46 -11.41
C ILE A 74 -12.33 -0.12 -10.08
N ARG A 75 -11.40 -0.64 -9.27
CA ARG A 75 -11.69 -1.33 -8.00
C ARG A 75 -11.56 -0.46 -6.77
N GLY A 76 -10.85 0.66 -6.85
CA GLY A 76 -10.65 1.54 -5.71
C GLY A 76 -9.72 2.71 -5.99
N PHE A 77 -9.48 3.48 -4.92
CA PHE A 77 -8.56 4.61 -4.94
C PHE A 77 -7.51 4.49 -3.85
N LYS A 78 -6.27 4.83 -4.18
CA LYS A 78 -5.25 5.26 -3.23
C LYS A 78 -5.40 6.77 -3.11
N VAL A 79 -5.93 7.23 -1.99
CA VAL A 79 -6.25 8.65 -1.76
C VAL A 79 -5.17 9.27 -0.91
N ASP A 80 -4.51 10.28 -1.43
CA ASP A 80 -3.30 10.86 -0.85
C ASP A 80 -3.43 12.36 -0.55
N PHE A 81 -2.43 12.92 0.15
CA PHE A 81 -2.30 14.34 0.48
C PHE A 81 -3.51 14.93 1.22
N ILE A 82 -4.01 14.23 2.24
CA ILE A 82 -4.99 14.80 3.18
C ILE A 82 -4.28 15.76 4.13
N ASP A 83 -3.09 15.38 4.63
CA ASP A 83 -2.10 16.19 5.38
C ASP A 83 -2.69 16.99 6.56
N ARG A 84 -3.74 16.44 7.18
CA ARG A 84 -4.48 17.07 8.28
C ARG A 84 -4.97 15.99 9.25
N ASP A 85 -5.15 16.38 10.51
CA ASP A 85 -5.68 15.54 11.59
C ASP A 85 -6.85 16.20 12.35
N ASP A 86 -7.41 17.28 11.81
CA ASP A 86 -8.54 18.00 12.39
C ASP A 86 -9.90 17.35 12.06
N GLN A 87 -10.97 17.87 12.68
CA GLN A 87 -12.32 17.38 12.46
C GLN A 87 -12.72 17.35 10.97
N LYS A 88 -12.31 18.33 10.17
CA LYS A 88 -12.64 18.40 8.74
C LYS A 88 -11.99 17.26 7.96
N ALA A 89 -10.75 16.89 8.30
CA ALA A 89 -10.07 15.74 7.70
C ALA A 89 -10.78 14.43 8.06
N VAL A 90 -11.20 14.29 9.33
CA VAL A 90 -11.97 13.11 9.77
C VAL A 90 -13.31 13.02 9.03
N GLU A 91 -14.03 14.11 8.90
CA GLU A 91 -15.29 14.18 8.15
C GLU A 91 -15.08 13.87 6.66
N LEU A 92 -13.97 14.33 6.07
CA LEU A 92 -13.60 14.00 4.69
C LEU A 92 -13.41 12.49 4.53
N VAL A 93 -12.61 11.84 5.38
CA VAL A 93 -12.36 10.39 5.29
C VAL A 93 -13.67 9.60 5.43
N TYR A 94 -14.58 9.98 6.35
CA TYR A 94 -15.89 9.35 6.45
C TYR A 94 -16.75 9.55 5.20
N ARG A 95 -16.70 10.73 4.59
CA ARG A 95 -17.44 11.02 3.35
C ARG A 95 -16.90 10.22 2.18
N LEU A 96 -15.56 10.18 2.00
CA LEU A 96 -14.89 9.36 0.99
C LEU A 96 -15.28 7.89 1.15
N ALA A 97 -15.18 7.36 2.36
CA ALA A 97 -15.50 5.96 2.65
C ALA A 97 -16.95 5.60 2.31
N ARG A 98 -17.90 6.44 2.73
CA ARG A 98 -19.32 6.21 2.50
C ARG A 98 -19.67 6.22 1.01
N VAL A 99 -19.17 7.20 0.25
CA VAL A 99 -19.46 7.31 -1.18
C VAL A 99 -18.78 6.18 -1.95
N ALA A 100 -17.49 5.91 -1.68
CA ALA A 100 -16.79 4.80 -2.31
C ALA A 100 -17.47 3.44 -2.02
N ALA A 101 -17.96 3.22 -0.80
CA ALA A 101 -18.69 2.00 -0.44
C ALA A 101 -19.99 1.84 -1.26
N ALA A 102 -20.73 2.93 -1.49
CA ALA A 102 -21.94 2.90 -2.31
C ALA A 102 -21.67 2.44 -3.75
N HIS A 103 -20.47 2.70 -4.25
CA HIS A 103 -19.99 2.29 -5.58
C HIS A 103 -19.12 1.02 -5.54
N ARG A 104 -19.00 0.33 -4.37
CA ARG A 104 -18.18 -0.89 -4.19
C ARG A 104 -16.70 -0.68 -4.49
N LEU A 105 -16.18 0.49 -4.17
CA LEU A 105 -14.78 0.83 -4.30
C LEU A 105 -14.07 0.70 -2.94
N VAL A 106 -12.85 0.15 -2.96
CA VAL A 106 -11.97 0.12 -1.80
C VAL A 106 -11.11 1.38 -1.74
N LEU A 107 -10.64 1.72 -0.53
CA LEU A 107 -9.79 2.87 -0.30
C LEU A 107 -8.53 2.44 0.45
N ASP A 108 -7.41 2.95 -0.02
CA ASP A 108 -6.14 3.01 0.67
C ASP A 108 -5.81 4.48 0.91
N ILE A 109 -5.67 4.90 2.17
CA ILE A 109 -5.61 6.31 2.55
C ILE A 109 -4.18 6.67 2.97
N HIS A 110 -3.59 7.58 2.21
CA HIS A 110 -2.23 8.10 2.40
C HIS A 110 -2.23 9.57 2.86
N GLY A 111 -1.06 10.07 3.27
CA GLY A 111 -0.92 11.45 3.75
C GLY A 111 -1.94 11.81 4.82
N VAL A 112 -2.22 10.93 5.77
CA VAL A 112 -3.37 11.00 6.67
C VAL A 112 -2.97 10.75 8.12
N TYR A 113 -3.82 11.17 9.04
CA TYR A 113 -3.72 10.83 10.47
C TYR A 113 -3.91 9.31 10.68
N LYS A 114 -3.40 8.81 11.80
CA LYS A 114 -3.53 7.40 12.21
C LYS A 114 -5.00 6.99 12.40
N PRO A 115 -5.38 5.75 12.04
CA PRO A 115 -6.78 5.30 12.10
C PRO A 115 -7.35 5.38 13.52
N THR A 116 -8.61 5.78 13.62
CA THR A 116 -9.37 5.88 14.89
C THR A 116 -10.61 4.99 14.88
N GLY A 117 -10.62 3.95 14.03
CA GLY A 117 -11.69 2.98 13.94
C GLY A 117 -12.61 3.15 12.72
N GLN A 118 -12.32 4.08 11.81
CA GLN A 118 -13.13 4.30 10.60
C GLN A 118 -13.27 3.03 9.76
N ASN A 119 -12.21 2.23 9.63
CA ASN A 119 -12.20 0.96 8.91
C ASN A 119 -13.10 -0.12 9.53
N ARG A 120 -13.50 0.03 10.79
CA ARG A 120 -14.53 -0.85 11.42
C ARG A 120 -15.95 -0.47 11.01
N THR A 121 -16.18 0.84 10.80
CA THR A 121 -17.47 1.36 10.33
C THR A 121 -17.59 1.19 8.81
N TYR A 122 -16.50 1.43 8.10
CA TYR A 122 -16.38 1.36 6.65
C TYR A 122 -15.24 0.41 6.27
N PRO A 123 -15.49 -0.91 6.18
CA PRO A 123 -14.46 -1.91 5.91
C PRO A 123 -13.89 -1.84 4.48
N ASN A 124 -14.45 -1.00 3.62
CA ASN A 124 -13.87 -0.65 2.33
C ASN A 124 -12.65 0.27 2.46
N ILE A 125 -12.37 0.87 3.62
CA ILE A 125 -11.06 1.43 3.93
C ILE A 125 -10.16 0.28 4.37
N VAL A 126 -9.31 -0.17 3.48
CA VAL A 126 -8.46 -1.35 3.72
C VAL A 126 -7.17 -0.98 4.43
N ASN A 127 -6.58 0.17 4.12
CA ASN A 127 -5.35 0.65 4.73
C ASN A 127 -5.39 2.13 5.08
N PHE A 128 -4.51 2.48 6.01
CA PHE A 128 -4.05 3.84 6.29
C PHE A 128 -2.53 3.82 6.29
N GLU A 129 -1.89 4.76 5.64
CA GLU A 129 -0.45 4.93 5.74
C GLU A 129 -0.04 5.33 7.17
N SER A 130 -0.05 6.62 7.46
CA SER A 130 0.26 7.23 8.78
C SER A 130 1.56 6.70 9.42
N VAL A 131 2.56 6.40 8.61
CA VAL A 131 3.92 5.98 8.95
C VAL A 131 4.91 6.60 7.97
N PHE A 132 6.19 6.58 8.28
CA PHE A 132 7.21 6.72 7.27
C PHE A 132 7.28 5.42 6.47
N GLY A 133 6.66 5.39 5.30
CA GLY A 133 6.76 4.26 4.38
C GLY A 133 8.19 4.07 3.88
N LEU A 134 8.47 2.92 3.27
CA LEU A 134 9.80 2.64 2.72
C LEU A 134 10.23 3.67 1.67
N GLU A 135 9.29 4.37 1.06
CA GLU A 135 9.54 5.43 0.08
C GLU A 135 10.36 6.60 0.63
N GLU A 136 10.38 6.84 1.95
CA GLU A 136 11.21 7.87 2.58
C GLU A 136 12.69 7.73 2.20
N LEU A 137 13.15 6.54 1.91
CA LEU A 137 14.52 6.27 1.47
C LEU A 137 14.84 6.79 0.06
N LYS A 138 13.86 7.28 -0.68
CA LYS A 138 14.05 7.94 -1.99
C LYS A 138 14.65 9.33 -1.85
N TRP A 139 14.41 10.01 -0.73
CA TRP A 139 14.80 11.42 -0.52
C TRP A 139 15.43 11.71 0.85
N SER A 140 15.40 10.77 1.78
CA SER A 140 15.98 10.93 3.12
C SER A 140 16.77 9.69 3.54
N ASN A 141 17.49 9.77 4.66
CA ASN A 141 18.29 8.68 5.20
C ASN A 141 18.01 8.46 6.69
N PRO A 142 16.75 8.15 7.08
CA PRO A 142 16.46 7.70 8.43
C PRO A 142 17.08 6.32 8.69
N ASP A 143 17.21 5.93 9.94
CA ASP A 143 17.54 4.54 10.32
C ASP A 143 16.27 3.69 10.19
N MET A 144 15.99 3.22 8.96
CA MET A 144 14.77 2.44 8.69
C MET A 144 14.74 1.09 9.42
N PRO A 145 15.82 0.31 9.52
CA PRO A 145 15.80 -0.91 10.33
C PRO A 145 15.39 -0.66 11.79
N LEU A 146 15.90 0.39 12.42
CA LEU A 146 15.47 0.81 13.76
C LEU A 146 14.00 1.24 13.78
N TYR A 147 13.56 1.99 12.77
CA TYR A 147 12.16 2.40 12.64
C TYR A 147 11.23 1.19 12.49
N ASP A 148 11.61 0.21 11.67
CA ASP A 148 10.83 -0.99 11.36
C ASP A 148 10.61 -1.89 12.58
N VAL A 149 11.50 -1.85 13.58
CA VAL A 149 11.34 -2.57 14.86
C VAL A 149 10.78 -1.67 15.98
N THR A 150 10.43 -0.43 15.65
CA THR A 150 9.86 0.55 16.61
C THR A 150 8.39 0.82 16.32
N PHE A 151 8.04 1.19 15.10
CA PHE A 151 6.70 1.65 14.78
C PHE A 151 5.60 0.58 14.99
N PRO A 152 5.84 -0.73 14.83
CA PRO A 152 4.81 -1.73 15.08
C PRO A 152 4.24 -1.68 16.50
N PHE A 153 5.07 -1.37 17.49
CA PHE A 153 4.66 -1.24 18.90
C PHE A 153 3.81 0.02 19.17
N ILE A 154 3.86 1.00 18.28
CA ILE A 154 3.20 2.30 18.45
C ILE A 154 2.01 2.41 17.49
N ARG A 155 2.27 2.28 16.19
CA ARG A 155 1.31 2.58 15.13
C ARG A 155 0.36 1.40 14.83
N MET A 156 0.87 0.17 14.80
CA MET A 156 0.05 -0.98 14.42
C MET A 156 -1.01 -1.38 15.47
N VAL A 157 -0.90 -0.88 16.70
CA VAL A 157 -1.96 -1.06 17.71
C VAL A 157 -3.29 -0.39 17.33
N GLN A 158 -3.28 0.50 16.35
CA GLN A 158 -4.45 1.24 15.88
C GLN A 158 -5.08 0.62 14.61
N GLY A 159 -4.44 -0.34 14.00
CA GLY A 159 -4.93 -1.01 12.80
C GLY A 159 -3.91 -1.16 11.67
N PRO A 160 -4.35 -1.57 10.48
CA PRO A 160 -3.51 -1.81 9.34
C PRO A 160 -2.64 -0.61 8.95
N VAL A 161 -1.54 -0.91 8.29
CA VAL A 161 -0.56 0.09 7.86
C VAL A 161 -0.08 -0.18 6.44
N ASP A 162 -0.15 0.83 5.57
CA ASP A 162 0.51 0.75 4.27
C ASP A 162 1.93 1.30 4.35
N TYR A 163 2.88 0.39 4.59
CA TYR A 163 4.31 0.69 4.69
C TYR A 163 5.03 0.60 3.34
N THR A 164 4.43 -0.08 2.36
CA THR A 164 5.00 -0.34 1.04
C THR A 164 6.34 -1.07 1.06
N PRO A 165 6.42 -2.29 1.64
CA PRO A 165 7.66 -3.06 1.73
C PRO A 165 8.07 -3.68 0.39
N GLY A 166 9.23 -4.36 0.37
CA GLY A 166 9.61 -5.26 -0.70
C GLY A 166 10.66 -4.73 -1.66
N ALA A 167 11.43 -3.70 -1.31
CA ALA A 167 12.53 -3.27 -2.16
C ALA A 167 13.57 -4.36 -2.34
N TYR A 168 13.97 -4.62 -3.59
CA TYR A 168 14.97 -5.63 -3.96
C TYR A 168 16.36 -5.06 -4.22
N ARG A 169 16.51 -3.74 -4.19
CA ARG A 169 17.82 -3.08 -4.16
C ARG A 169 18.20 -2.80 -2.70
N ASN A 170 18.76 -3.81 -2.06
CA ASN A 170 19.14 -3.77 -0.64
C ASN A 170 20.59 -3.28 -0.49
N ALA A 171 20.86 -2.45 0.49
CA ALA A 171 22.16 -1.89 0.76
C ALA A 171 22.56 -2.04 2.24
N THR A 172 23.85 -2.27 2.50
CA THR A 172 24.41 -2.11 3.83
C THR A 172 24.35 -0.64 4.24
N ARG A 173 24.55 -0.36 5.52
CA ARG A 173 24.55 1.03 6.04
C ARG A 173 25.58 1.91 5.31
N GLU A 174 26.76 1.38 5.01
CA GLU A 174 27.84 2.08 4.31
C GLU A 174 27.58 2.21 2.80
N GLY A 175 26.84 1.25 2.23
CA GLY A 175 26.52 1.23 0.79
C GLY A 175 25.26 1.99 0.42
N PHE A 176 24.44 2.38 1.42
CA PHE A 176 23.20 3.12 1.17
C PHE A 176 23.49 4.54 0.69
N ARG A 177 22.74 4.95 -0.31
CA ARG A 177 22.70 6.34 -0.79
C ARG A 177 21.29 6.71 -1.22
N ILE A 178 20.94 7.95 -1.05
CA ILE A 178 19.69 8.52 -1.56
C ILE A 178 19.74 8.52 -3.10
N ASP A 179 18.78 7.87 -3.72
CA ASP A 179 18.62 7.87 -5.17
C ASP A 179 17.11 7.75 -5.50
N TYR A 180 16.52 8.88 -5.91
CA TYR A 180 15.09 8.95 -6.20
C TYR A 180 14.67 8.02 -7.35
N ARG A 181 15.53 7.86 -8.37
CA ARG A 181 15.21 7.06 -9.56
C ARG A 181 15.52 5.58 -9.40
N ASN A 182 16.46 5.24 -8.52
CA ASN A 182 16.88 3.88 -8.23
C ASN A 182 16.94 3.67 -6.71
N PRO A 183 15.80 3.80 -6.02
CA PRO A 183 15.79 3.77 -4.56
C PRO A 183 16.31 2.44 -4.02
N MET A 184 16.91 2.50 -2.84
CA MET A 184 17.44 1.36 -2.11
C MET A 184 16.68 1.21 -0.79
N SER A 185 16.55 -0.03 -0.29
CA SER A 185 16.28 -0.25 1.12
C SER A 185 17.57 -0.42 1.90
N GLN A 186 17.55 -0.07 3.17
CA GLN A 186 18.59 -0.39 4.13
C GLN A 186 18.40 -1.83 4.64
N GLY A 187 19.51 -2.53 4.94
CA GLY A 187 19.47 -3.89 5.46
C GLY A 187 19.39 -4.96 4.37
N THR A 188 18.70 -6.05 4.64
CA THR A 188 18.70 -7.25 3.81
C THR A 188 17.37 -7.46 3.06
N ARG A 189 17.40 -8.29 2.02
CA ARG A 189 16.17 -8.77 1.37
C ARG A 189 15.29 -9.57 2.32
N ALA A 190 15.89 -10.37 3.19
CA ALA A 190 15.16 -11.13 4.21
C ALA A 190 14.33 -10.20 5.12
N HIS A 191 14.87 -9.03 5.49
CA HIS A 191 14.17 -8.01 6.24
C HIS A 191 12.93 -7.53 5.47
N GLN A 192 13.07 -7.19 4.18
CA GLN A 192 11.96 -6.76 3.33
C GLN A 192 10.90 -7.85 3.15
N VAL A 193 11.30 -9.11 3.04
CA VAL A 193 10.37 -10.25 2.94
C VAL A 193 9.65 -10.50 4.28
N ALA A 194 10.35 -10.40 5.41
CA ALA A 194 9.75 -10.57 6.74
C ALA A 194 8.71 -9.48 7.05
N ALA A 195 8.88 -8.27 6.51
CA ALA A 195 7.93 -7.17 6.68
C ALA A 195 6.51 -7.53 6.23
N TYR A 196 6.35 -8.35 5.18
CA TYR A 196 5.05 -8.84 4.71
C TYR A 196 4.32 -9.74 5.73
N VAL A 197 5.06 -10.34 6.66
CA VAL A 197 4.46 -11.14 7.73
C VAL A 197 4.28 -10.30 9.00
N VAL A 198 5.21 -9.41 9.31
CA VAL A 198 5.18 -8.62 10.54
C VAL A 198 4.17 -7.48 10.46
N PHE A 199 4.11 -6.76 9.34
CA PHE A 199 3.22 -5.62 9.19
C PHE A 199 1.82 -6.08 8.76
N ASP A 200 0.81 -5.51 9.41
CA ASP A 200 -0.60 -5.82 9.10
C ASP A 200 -1.11 -4.89 8.00
N ALA A 201 -1.34 -5.44 6.82
CA ALA A 201 -1.87 -4.71 5.68
C ALA A 201 -2.76 -5.63 4.83
N PRO A 202 -4.09 -5.46 4.87
CA PRO A 202 -5.01 -6.21 4.01
C PRO A 202 -4.84 -5.95 2.52
N LEU A 203 -4.27 -4.80 2.16
CA LEU A 203 -3.80 -4.48 0.82
C LEU A 203 -2.33 -4.09 0.94
N VAL A 204 -1.41 -5.03 0.67
CA VAL A 204 0.03 -4.80 0.83
C VAL A 204 0.68 -4.56 -0.53
N MET A 205 1.44 -3.47 -0.64
CA MET A 205 2.12 -3.10 -1.87
C MET A 205 3.40 -3.91 -2.08
N LEU A 206 3.76 -4.14 -3.34
CA LEU A 206 5.10 -4.52 -3.78
C LEU A 206 5.74 -3.27 -4.38
N CYS A 207 6.68 -2.66 -3.66
CA CYS A 207 7.16 -1.30 -3.98
C CYS A 207 8.22 -1.22 -5.08
N ASP A 208 8.80 -2.35 -5.51
CA ASP A 208 9.85 -2.37 -6.55
C ASP A 208 9.28 -2.68 -7.94
N SER A 209 10.10 -2.61 -8.96
CA SER A 209 9.68 -2.85 -10.34
C SER A 209 9.49 -4.34 -10.65
N PRO A 210 8.57 -4.70 -11.57
CA PRO A 210 8.39 -6.08 -12.01
C PRO A 210 9.69 -6.77 -12.45
N THR A 211 10.57 -6.04 -13.14
CA THR A 211 11.87 -6.58 -13.60
C THR A 211 12.79 -6.98 -12.45
N ARG A 212 12.72 -6.28 -11.30
CA ARG A 212 13.48 -6.63 -10.10
C ARG A 212 12.89 -7.88 -9.43
N TYR A 213 11.59 -7.96 -9.34
CA TYR A 213 10.90 -9.13 -8.78
C TYR A 213 11.14 -10.37 -9.62
N MET A 214 11.07 -10.29 -10.93
CA MET A 214 11.35 -11.42 -11.84
C MET A 214 12.83 -11.87 -11.79
N ALA A 215 13.76 -11.00 -11.40
CA ALA A 215 15.16 -11.38 -11.25
C ALA A 215 15.43 -12.24 -10.01
N ASP A 216 14.51 -12.28 -9.04
CA ASP A 216 14.56 -13.16 -7.87
C ASP A 216 13.19 -13.82 -7.69
N GLU A 217 12.93 -14.78 -8.55
CA GLU A 217 11.65 -15.46 -8.63
C GLU A 217 11.29 -16.21 -7.35
N ALA A 218 12.26 -16.77 -6.65
CA ALA A 218 12.02 -17.54 -5.43
C ALA A 218 11.44 -16.65 -4.32
N CYS A 219 12.06 -15.49 -4.04
CA CYS A 219 11.55 -14.54 -3.06
C CYS A 219 10.20 -13.96 -3.49
N THR A 220 10.03 -13.67 -4.78
CA THR A 220 8.80 -13.08 -5.31
C THR A 220 7.63 -14.04 -5.21
N ARG A 221 7.81 -15.32 -5.56
CA ARG A 221 6.78 -16.35 -5.38
C ARG A 221 6.43 -16.59 -3.92
N PHE A 222 7.41 -16.49 -3.02
CA PHE A 222 7.14 -16.57 -1.59
C PHE A 222 6.25 -15.40 -1.14
N ILE A 223 6.60 -14.14 -1.48
CA ILE A 223 5.77 -12.97 -1.15
C ILE A 223 4.36 -13.13 -1.73
N ALA A 224 4.24 -13.49 -3.00
CA ALA A 224 2.96 -13.68 -3.68
C ALA A 224 2.11 -14.83 -3.08
N SER A 225 2.72 -15.78 -2.38
CA SER A 225 2.02 -16.85 -1.67
C SER A 225 1.51 -16.49 -0.28
N LEU A 226 1.95 -15.35 0.26
CA LEU A 226 1.53 -14.92 1.60
C LEU A 226 0.08 -14.41 1.56
N PRO A 227 -0.77 -14.86 2.48
CA PRO A 227 -2.08 -14.26 2.63
C PRO A 227 -1.97 -12.84 3.21
N VAL A 228 -2.84 -11.94 2.76
CA VAL A 228 -2.92 -10.56 3.29
C VAL A 228 -3.92 -10.44 4.45
N VAL A 229 -4.86 -11.39 4.56
CA VAL A 229 -5.81 -11.47 5.66
C VAL A 229 -5.57 -12.75 6.45
N PHE A 230 -5.36 -12.62 7.75
CA PHE A 230 -5.04 -13.73 8.65
C PHE A 230 -6.15 -13.97 9.67
N ASP A 231 -6.31 -15.22 10.07
CA ASP A 231 -7.32 -15.63 11.06
C ASP A 231 -6.86 -15.32 12.50
N THR A 232 -5.55 -15.33 12.71
CA THR A 232 -4.94 -15.10 14.04
C THR A 232 -3.56 -14.48 13.89
N THR A 233 -3.26 -13.50 14.74
CA THR A 233 -1.92 -12.91 14.88
C THR A 233 -1.44 -13.08 16.32
N ARG A 234 -0.19 -13.49 16.50
CA ARG A 234 0.50 -13.60 17.79
C ARG A 234 1.87 -12.95 17.70
N VAL A 235 2.14 -12.01 18.57
CA VAL A 235 3.51 -11.53 18.80
C VAL A 235 4.20 -12.55 19.72
N LEU A 236 5.21 -13.22 19.20
CA LEU A 236 5.92 -14.29 19.94
C LEU A 236 6.97 -13.70 20.87
N ALA A 237 7.66 -12.66 20.42
CA ALA A 237 8.67 -11.95 21.18
C ALA A 237 8.84 -10.54 20.59
N GLY A 238 9.33 -9.60 21.38
CA GLY A 238 9.66 -8.26 20.89
C GLY A 238 10.17 -7.35 21.99
N GLU A 239 11.07 -6.47 21.58
CA GLU A 239 11.59 -5.37 22.39
C GLU A 239 11.68 -4.14 21.49
N ILE A 240 11.00 -3.08 21.89
CA ILE A 240 10.87 -1.87 21.08
C ILE A 240 12.25 -1.29 20.74
N GLY A 241 12.50 -1.06 19.47
CA GLY A 241 13.80 -0.57 18.98
C GLY A 241 14.87 -1.64 18.80
N GLU A 242 14.60 -2.90 19.14
CA GLU A 242 15.56 -3.99 19.03
C GLU A 242 15.09 -5.07 18.06
N TYR A 243 13.91 -5.66 18.31
CA TYR A 243 13.39 -6.71 17.46
C TYR A 243 11.89 -6.94 17.67
N ILE A 244 11.26 -7.57 16.69
CA ILE A 244 9.89 -8.08 16.78
C ILE A 244 9.77 -9.41 16.03
N VAL A 245 9.09 -10.40 16.63
CA VAL A 245 8.76 -11.68 16.00
C VAL A 245 7.28 -11.90 16.06
N THR A 246 6.65 -12.03 14.90
CA THR A 246 5.21 -12.21 14.76
C THR A 246 4.91 -13.52 14.03
N ALA A 247 3.93 -14.28 14.54
CA ALA A 247 3.36 -15.44 13.88
C ALA A 247 1.91 -15.13 13.49
N ARG A 248 1.56 -15.38 12.24
CA ARG A 248 0.22 -15.16 11.70
C ARG A 248 -0.31 -16.46 11.09
N LYS A 249 -1.56 -16.79 11.36
CA LYS A 249 -2.20 -18.02 10.91
C LYS A 249 -3.24 -17.73 9.84
N ARG A 250 -3.23 -18.52 8.78
CA ARG A 250 -4.29 -18.61 7.80
C ARG A 250 -4.66 -20.07 7.60
N GLN A 251 -5.89 -20.45 7.92
CA GLN A 251 -6.33 -21.86 7.95
C GLN A 251 -5.39 -22.69 8.82
N ASP A 252 -4.74 -23.72 8.30
CA ASP A 252 -3.82 -24.60 9.05
C ASP A 252 -2.34 -24.19 8.93
N CYS A 253 -2.03 -23.14 8.17
CA CYS A 253 -0.66 -22.67 7.97
C CYS A 253 -0.31 -21.51 8.90
N TRP A 254 0.90 -21.57 9.49
CA TRP A 254 1.51 -20.48 10.22
C TRP A 254 2.64 -19.86 9.42
N TYR A 255 2.67 -18.54 9.40
CA TYR A 255 3.71 -17.72 8.81
C TYR A 255 4.40 -16.97 9.93
N VAL A 256 5.73 -17.07 10.01
CA VAL A 256 6.52 -16.42 11.05
C VAL A 256 7.50 -15.45 10.42
N GLY A 257 7.44 -14.19 10.83
CA GLY A 257 8.35 -13.13 10.43
C GLY A 257 9.06 -12.53 11.65
N GLY A 258 10.33 -12.22 11.49
CA GLY A 258 11.13 -11.54 12.50
C GLY A 258 11.93 -10.41 11.87
N LEU A 259 11.96 -9.26 12.55
CA LEU A 259 12.75 -8.08 12.23
C LEU A 259 13.68 -7.75 13.41
N THR A 260 14.94 -7.36 13.09
CA THR A 260 15.96 -6.94 14.08
C THR A 260 16.72 -5.74 13.55
#